data_6e07b2fef4c940ca2c18f14bb35a0f09
#
_entry.id   6e07b2fef4c940ca2c18f14bb35a0f09
#
_cell.length_a   1.000
_cell.length_b   1.000
_cell.length_c   1.000
_cell.angle_alpha   90.00
_cell.angle_beta   90.00
_cell.angle_gamma   90.00
#
_symmetry.space_group_name_H-M   'P 1'
#
loop_
_entity.id
_entity.type
_entity.pdbx_description
1 polymer ?
#
loop_
_entity_poly.entity_id
_entity_poly.type
_entity_poly.pdbx_seq_one_letter_code
_entity_poly.pdbx_strand_id
1 'polypeptide(L)'
;MARCTAPVTGHRTASGRANCPVCGGNGNYRGYNNYYSYSSTYSSLSNSSTNNNSGVKTRTKARWSPAGSTILYTPAEIRTLTPVRANVEKRSKLPDLRDVFLCHAWDDRKDAAKELHDLLESKGVTVWFSEKDVLLGSSLLREIDKGLSKSRVGIVLVTPSFLKRINGEGIADKELSALLARDLLIPIVHNTTFENLREVSPLLGSRSGLSTIEESLGDVADKIAELVTS
;
A
#
# COMPACT_ATOMS: atom_id res chain seq x y z
N MET A 1 -29.59 -30.28 42.25
CA MET A 1 -28.33 -29.73 41.72
C MET A 1 -28.60 -29.18 40.33
N ALA A 2 -28.39 -27.90 40.10
CA ALA A 2 -28.57 -27.32 38.77
C ALA A 2 -27.43 -27.79 37.84
N ARG A 3 -27.78 -28.15 36.59
CA ARG A 3 -26.80 -28.59 35.57
C ARG A 3 -26.56 -27.45 34.59
N CYS A 4 -25.31 -27.33 34.11
CA CYS A 4 -24.98 -26.40 33.06
C CYS A 4 -25.70 -26.75 31.74
N THR A 5 -26.29 -25.74 31.12
CA THR A 5 -27.04 -25.91 29.85
C THR A 5 -26.17 -25.84 28.61
N ALA A 6 -24.83 -25.63 28.77
CA ALA A 6 -23.92 -25.61 27.65
C ALA A 6 -23.65 -26.99 27.05
N PRO A 7 -23.48 -27.12 25.73
CA PRO A 7 -22.88 -28.31 25.14
C PRO A 7 -21.42 -28.46 25.61
N VAL A 8 -20.83 -29.65 25.39
CA VAL A 8 -19.48 -30.03 25.86
C VAL A 8 -18.38 -28.98 25.58
N THR A 9 -18.58 -28.14 24.58
CA THR A 9 -17.64 -27.05 24.13
C THR A 9 -17.90 -25.68 24.77
N GLY A 10 -18.80 -25.57 25.77
CA GLY A 10 -19.14 -24.30 26.43
C GLY A 10 -20.25 -23.49 25.75
N HIS A 11 -20.59 -22.32 26.32
CA HIS A 11 -21.60 -21.43 25.76
C HIS A 11 -21.05 -20.65 24.56
N ARG A 12 -21.77 -20.72 23.43
CA ARG A 12 -21.36 -20.05 22.17
C ARG A 12 -21.64 -18.54 22.17
N THR A 13 -22.51 -18.05 23.05
CA THR A 13 -22.87 -16.62 23.13
C THR A 13 -22.79 -16.10 24.55
N ALA A 14 -22.52 -14.79 24.71
CA ALA A 14 -22.47 -14.15 26.01
C ALA A 14 -23.81 -14.20 26.71
N SER A 15 -24.93 -14.04 26.02
CA SER A 15 -26.29 -14.16 26.56
C SER A 15 -26.62 -15.59 26.98
N GLY A 16 -26.19 -16.61 26.26
CA GLY A 16 -26.31 -18.00 26.61
C GLY A 16 -25.55 -18.33 27.93
N ARG A 17 -24.39 -17.72 28.12
CA ARG A 17 -23.62 -17.84 29.37
C ARG A 17 -24.29 -17.12 30.55
N ALA A 18 -24.80 -15.89 30.36
CA ALA A 18 -25.45 -15.10 31.36
C ALA A 18 -26.72 -15.76 31.89
N ASN A 19 -27.48 -16.46 31.05
CA ASN A 19 -28.72 -17.14 31.39
C ASN A 19 -28.52 -18.58 31.91
N CYS A 20 -27.30 -19.06 32.03
CA CYS A 20 -27.03 -20.40 32.55
C CYS A 20 -27.09 -20.44 34.07
N PRO A 21 -27.86 -21.33 34.70
CA PRO A 21 -28.00 -21.41 36.15
C PRO A 21 -26.70 -21.82 36.88
N VAL A 22 -25.71 -22.29 36.18
CA VAL A 22 -24.39 -22.69 36.70
C VAL A 22 -23.30 -21.70 36.37
N CYS A 23 -23.35 -21.07 35.20
CA CYS A 23 -22.30 -20.19 34.70
C CYS A 23 -22.63 -18.70 34.77
N GLY A 24 -23.92 -18.34 34.96
CA GLY A 24 -24.39 -16.95 35.00
C GLY A 24 -24.29 -16.30 36.39
N GLY A 25 -23.96 -17.01 37.44
CA GLY A 25 -23.71 -16.46 38.78
C GLY A 25 -22.27 -15.95 38.88
N ASN A 26 -22.12 -14.75 39.51
CA ASN A 26 -20.87 -14.05 39.74
C ASN A 26 -19.90 -14.88 40.62
N GLY A 27 -19.27 -15.88 40.08
CA GLY A 27 -18.34 -16.78 40.76
C GLY A 27 -16.97 -16.74 40.09
N ASN A 28 -15.99 -16.18 40.82
CA ASN A 28 -14.55 -16.20 40.48
C ASN A 28 -14.05 -17.64 40.30
N TYR A 29 -14.10 -18.18 39.10
CA TYR A 29 -13.39 -19.41 38.79
C TYR A 29 -12.14 -19.08 37.97
N ARG A 30 -10.97 -19.27 38.61
CA ARG A 30 -9.66 -19.39 37.95
C ARG A 30 -9.71 -20.61 37.05
N GLY A 31 -9.95 -20.41 35.75
CA GLY A 31 -9.81 -21.42 34.72
C GLY A 31 -8.36 -21.44 34.23
N TYR A 32 -7.70 -22.58 34.36
CA TYR A 32 -6.44 -22.89 33.68
C TYR A 32 -6.68 -22.82 32.16
N ASN A 33 -6.17 -21.79 31.53
CA ASN A 33 -6.03 -21.75 30.07
C ASN A 33 -4.56 -21.80 29.70
N ASN A 34 -4.13 -23.00 29.36
CA ASN A 34 -2.86 -23.24 28.70
C ASN A 34 -3.09 -22.98 27.18
N TYR A 35 -3.00 -21.72 26.78
CA TYR A 35 -2.90 -21.32 25.38
C TYR A 35 -1.55 -20.70 25.17
N TYR A 36 -0.78 -21.25 24.27
CA TYR A 36 0.47 -20.68 23.79
C TYR A 36 0.21 -19.27 23.27
N SER A 37 0.55 -18.27 24.07
CA SER A 37 0.56 -16.88 23.66
C SER A 37 1.87 -16.58 22.94
N TYR A 38 1.76 -16.38 21.65
CA TYR A 38 2.78 -15.69 20.88
C TYR A 38 2.78 -14.23 21.35
N SER A 39 3.77 -13.87 22.17
CA SER A 39 3.91 -12.51 22.70
C SER A 39 4.37 -11.57 21.61
N SER A 40 3.42 -10.84 21.05
CA SER A 40 3.69 -9.61 20.33
C SER A 40 3.78 -8.49 21.39
N THR A 41 4.99 -8.07 21.72
CA THR A 41 5.24 -6.92 22.56
C THR A 41 4.92 -5.64 21.79
N TYR A 42 3.67 -5.18 21.87
CA TYR A 42 3.33 -3.81 21.55
C TYR A 42 3.21 -3.03 22.87
N SER A 43 4.17 -2.14 23.08
CA SER A 43 4.11 -1.16 24.16
C SER A 43 2.91 -0.24 23.94
N SER A 44 1.93 -0.37 24.80
CA SER A 44 0.78 0.53 24.89
C SER A 44 1.25 1.87 25.46
N LEU A 45 1.35 2.89 24.63
CA LEU A 45 1.25 4.27 25.08
C LEU A 45 -0.23 4.66 24.98
N SER A 46 -0.92 4.51 26.11
CA SER A 46 -2.23 5.09 26.32
C SER A 46 -2.10 6.61 26.33
N ASN A 47 -2.68 7.26 25.34
CA ASN A 47 -3.13 8.64 25.48
C ASN A 47 -4.58 8.69 25.04
N SER A 48 -5.47 8.63 26.03
CA SER A 48 -6.87 8.89 25.88
C SER A 48 -7.06 10.39 25.61
N SER A 49 -7.51 10.70 24.41
CA SER A 49 -8.24 11.94 24.12
C SER A 49 -9.31 11.63 23.11
N THR A 50 -10.49 11.36 23.61
CA THR A 50 -11.74 11.47 22.87
C THR A 50 -11.87 12.89 22.34
N ASN A 51 -11.70 13.07 21.04
CA ASN A 51 -12.27 14.20 20.34
C ASN A 51 -12.88 13.71 19.04
N ASN A 52 -14.20 13.60 19.05
CA ASN A 52 -15.02 13.63 17.85
C ASN A 52 -14.72 14.95 17.16
N ASN A 53 -13.97 14.94 16.10
CA ASN A 53 -13.98 16.03 15.15
C ASN A 53 -13.77 15.50 13.72
N SER A 54 -14.70 15.91 12.88
CA SER A 54 -14.74 15.70 11.43
C SER A 54 -13.37 15.81 10.77
N GLY A 55 -12.95 14.71 10.17
CA GLY A 55 -12.14 14.52 8.96
C GLY A 55 -11.04 15.47 8.55
N VAL A 56 -10.28 16.05 9.45
CA VAL A 56 -8.99 16.65 9.06
C VAL A 56 -7.96 15.52 9.03
N LYS A 57 -7.59 15.09 7.81
CA LYS A 57 -6.49 14.15 7.61
C LYS A 57 -5.20 14.82 8.12
N THR A 58 -4.81 14.55 9.37
CA THR A 58 -3.60 15.11 9.95
C THR A 58 -2.39 14.62 9.17
N ARG A 59 -1.74 15.50 8.41
CA ARG A 59 -0.52 15.19 7.68
C ARG A 59 0.67 15.32 8.62
N THR A 60 1.61 14.38 8.55
CA THR A 60 2.83 14.33 9.37
C THR A 60 4.05 13.97 8.54
N LYS A 61 5.25 14.25 9.06
CA LYS A 61 6.49 13.77 8.42
C LYS A 61 6.60 12.25 8.56
N ALA A 62 7.11 11.61 7.52
CA ALA A 62 7.46 10.20 7.59
C ALA A 62 8.77 10.00 8.39
N ARG A 63 8.96 8.81 8.96
CA ARG A 63 10.18 8.51 9.74
C ARG A 63 11.46 8.49 8.88
N TRP A 64 11.33 8.24 7.59
CA TRP A 64 12.43 8.27 6.62
C TRP A 64 12.71 9.68 6.08
N SER A 65 11.84 10.64 6.35
CA SER A 65 12.03 12.00 5.88
C SER A 65 13.27 12.64 6.49
N PRO A 66 14.12 13.31 5.71
CA PRO A 66 15.25 14.07 6.23
C PRO A 66 14.81 15.13 7.26
N ALA A 67 15.69 15.48 8.19
CA ALA A 67 15.36 16.44 9.26
C ALA A 67 14.86 17.78 8.74
N GLY A 68 15.37 18.24 7.59
CA GLY A 68 14.99 19.50 6.93
C GLY A 68 13.78 19.40 5.99
N SER A 69 13.20 18.21 5.81
CA SER A 69 12.07 18.05 4.88
C SER A 69 10.84 18.84 5.31
N THR A 70 10.17 19.44 4.33
CA THR A 70 8.86 20.10 4.48
C THR A 70 7.70 19.22 3.99
N ILE A 71 8.00 18.05 3.45
CA ILE A 71 7.02 17.13 2.85
C ILE A 71 6.20 16.47 3.96
N LEU A 72 4.89 16.52 3.80
CA LEU A 72 3.94 15.94 4.74
C LEU A 72 3.13 14.82 4.07
N TYR A 73 2.95 13.76 4.81
CA TYR A 73 2.23 12.56 4.40
C TYR A 73 0.97 12.36 5.22
N THR A 74 -0.06 11.81 4.62
CA THR A 74 -1.21 11.29 5.35
C THR A 74 -0.83 9.99 6.08
N PRO A 75 -1.53 9.59 7.15
CA PRO A 75 -1.30 8.30 7.81
C PRO A 75 -1.48 7.09 6.87
N ALA A 76 -2.34 7.21 5.85
CA ALA A 76 -2.53 6.18 4.85
C ALA A 76 -1.29 6.04 3.95
N GLU A 77 -0.75 7.15 3.46
CA GLU A 77 0.48 7.16 2.64
C GLU A 77 1.69 6.61 3.43
N ILE A 78 1.86 7.00 4.69
CA ILE A 78 2.93 6.46 5.54
C ILE A 78 2.82 4.93 5.64
N ARG A 79 1.64 4.39 5.91
CA ARG A 79 1.43 2.94 5.97
C ARG A 79 1.75 2.24 4.67
N THR A 80 1.36 2.84 3.55
CA THR A 80 1.61 2.30 2.20
C THR A 80 3.08 2.35 1.81
N LEU A 81 3.73 3.48 2.07
CA LEU A 81 5.10 3.72 1.60
C LEU A 81 6.17 3.12 2.52
N THR A 82 5.88 2.86 3.80
CA THR A 82 6.84 2.29 4.76
C THR A 82 7.44 0.95 4.29
N PRO A 83 6.66 -0.07 3.85
CA PRO A 83 7.23 -1.32 3.36
C PRO A 83 8.01 -1.12 2.07
N VAL A 84 7.57 -0.20 1.20
CA VAL A 84 8.29 0.14 -0.02
C VAL A 84 9.66 0.75 0.32
N ARG A 85 9.71 1.71 1.25
CA ARG A 85 10.97 2.32 1.72
C ARG A 85 11.95 1.28 2.24
N ALA A 86 11.48 0.35 3.07
CA ALA A 86 12.33 -0.73 3.59
C ALA A 86 12.93 -1.59 2.46
N ASN A 87 12.19 -1.80 1.38
CA ASN A 87 12.66 -2.53 0.20
C ASN A 87 13.63 -1.69 -0.65
N VAL A 88 13.37 -0.39 -0.82
CA VAL A 88 14.29 0.55 -1.48
C VAL A 88 15.65 0.55 -0.78
N GLU A 89 15.68 0.63 0.55
CA GLU A 89 16.93 0.59 1.36
C GLU A 89 17.70 -0.73 1.19
N LYS A 90 16.99 -1.86 1.13
CA LYS A 90 17.64 -3.17 0.85
C LYS A 90 18.23 -3.20 -0.55
N ARG A 91 17.52 -2.66 -1.53
CA ARG A 91 17.93 -2.66 -2.95
C ARG A 91 18.97 -1.58 -3.27
N SER A 92 19.14 -0.55 -2.45
CA SER A 92 20.17 0.48 -2.64
C SER A 92 21.60 -0.09 -2.62
N LYS A 93 21.78 -1.29 -2.05
CA LYS A 93 23.06 -2.00 -2.02
C LYS A 93 23.37 -2.78 -3.30
N LEU A 94 22.40 -2.91 -4.20
CA LEU A 94 22.56 -3.61 -5.48
C LEU A 94 23.13 -2.64 -6.52
N PRO A 95 24.15 -3.02 -7.28
CA PRO A 95 24.74 -2.18 -8.31
C PRO A 95 23.78 -2.00 -9.50
N ASP A 96 23.98 -0.92 -10.25
CA ASP A 96 23.37 -0.66 -11.55
C ASP A 96 21.83 -0.59 -11.59
N LEU A 97 21.19 -0.35 -10.43
CA LEU A 97 19.76 -0.11 -10.39
C LEU A 97 19.43 1.38 -10.56
N ARG A 98 18.42 1.67 -11.38
CA ARG A 98 17.74 2.98 -11.37
C ARG A 98 16.93 3.11 -10.08
N ASP A 99 16.65 4.35 -9.68
CA ASP A 99 15.82 4.57 -8.49
C ASP A 99 14.38 4.15 -8.74
N VAL A 100 13.83 4.54 -9.89
CA VAL A 100 12.43 4.35 -10.23
C VAL A 100 12.27 3.73 -11.62
N PHE A 101 11.37 2.76 -11.73
CA PHE A 101 10.75 2.34 -12.98
C PHE A 101 9.38 3.01 -13.11
N LEU A 102 9.13 3.73 -14.20
CA LEU A 102 7.84 4.36 -14.48
C LEU A 102 7.07 3.59 -15.55
N CYS A 103 6.03 2.87 -15.10
CA CYS A 103 5.07 2.18 -15.96
C CYS A 103 3.89 3.11 -16.26
N HIS A 104 3.52 3.23 -17.54
CA HIS A 104 2.45 4.10 -18.01
C HIS A 104 1.78 3.54 -19.27
N ALA A 105 0.64 4.08 -19.65
CA ALA A 105 0.05 3.78 -20.96
C ALA A 105 0.77 4.56 -22.07
N TRP A 106 0.79 3.98 -23.26
CA TRP A 106 1.43 4.61 -24.42
C TRP A 106 0.89 6.02 -24.72
N ASP A 107 -0.41 6.23 -24.54
CA ASP A 107 -1.06 7.51 -24.81
C ASP A 107 -0.59 8.62 -23.86
N ASP A 108 -0.18 8.26 -22.64
CA ASP A 108 0.26 9.21 -21.61
C ASP A 108 1.74 9.62 -21.74
N ARG A 109 2.49 8.99 -22.65
CA ARG A 109 3.97 9.16 -22.74
C ARG A 109 4.44 10.58 -23.03
N LYS A 110 3.60 11.41 -23.66
CA LYS A 110 3.92 12.81 -23.99
C LYS A 110 3.34 13.81 -23.01
N ASP A 111 2.44 13.37 -22.17
CA ASP A 111 1.69 14.19 -21.22
C ASP A 111 2.08 13.85 -19.77
N ALA A 112 1.17 13.34 -18.97
CA ALA A 112 1.35 13.11 -17.54
C ALA A 112 2.55 12.21 -17.19
N ALA A 113 2.86 11.22 -18.03
CA ALA A 113 4.01 10.35 -17.77
C ALA A 113 5.34 11.08 -18.00
N LYS A 114 5.42 11.92 -19.04
CA LYS A 114 6.58 12.76 -19.29
C LYS A 114 6.75 13.82 -18.21
N GLU A 115 5.67 14.47 -17.81
CA GLU A 115 5.70 15.46 -16.73
C GLU A 115 6.22 14.85 -15.44
N LEU A 116 5.69 13.68 -15.01
CA LEU A 116 6.16 12.98 -13.83
C LEU A 116 7.63 12.55 -13.94
N HIS A 117 8.05 12.06 -15.11
CA HIS A 117 9.45 11.72 -15.39
C HIS A 117 10.36 12.93 -15.19
N ASP A 118 10.05 14.05 -15.85
CA ASP A 118 10.88 15.27 -15.83
C ASP A 118 10.93 15.86 -14.40
N LEU A 119 9.82 15.81 -13.66
CA LEU A 119 9.77 16.21 -12.26
C LEU A 119 10.68 15.35 -11.38
N LEU A 120 10.67 14.03 -11.55
CA LEU A 120 11.52 13.10 -10.79
C LEU A 120 12.99 13.33 -11.12
N GLU A 121 13.36 13.45 -12.40
CA GLU A 121 14.74 13.72 -12.79
C GLU A 121 15.24 15.08 -12.29
N SER A 122 14.41 16.12 -12.28
CA SER A 122 14.75 17.43 -11.72
C SER A 122 15.10 17.38 -10.23
N LYS A 123 14.61 16.34 -9.52
CA LYS A 123 14.88 16.06 -8.10
C LYS A 123 16.04 15.09 -7.89
N GLY A 124 16.77 14.75 -8.95
CA GLY A 124 17.92 13.85 -8.91
C GLY A 124 17.58 12.36 -8.86
N VAL A 125 16.33 11.98 -9.11
CA VAL A 125 15.89 10.59 -9.17
C VAL A 125 16.17 10.01 -10.56
N THR A 126 16.88 8.91 -10.62
CA THR A 126 17.15 8.21 -11.89
C THR A 126 15.94 7.37 -12.28
N VAL A 127 15.33 7.70 -13.41
CA VAL A 127 14.11 7.04 -13.87
C VAL A 127 14.42 6.12 -15.05
N TRP A 128 13.90 4.89 -15.00
CA TRP A 128 13.79 4.05 -16.17
C TRP A 128 12.41 4.25 -16.79
N PHE A 129 12.40 4.97 -17.90
CA PHE A 129 11.20 5.34 -18.63
C PHE A 129 11.15 4.53 -19.93
N SER A 130 10.14 3.69 -20.07
CA SER A 130 10.02 2.81 -21.23
C SER A 130 9.40 3.55 -22.42
N GLU A 131 10.13 4.50 -23.03
CA GLU A 131 9.69 5.14 -24.27
C GLU A 131 9.87 4.27 -25.51
N LYS A 132 10.83 3.32 -25.47
CA LYS A 132 11.35 2.67 -26.70
C LYS A 132 10.94 1.22 -26.88
N ASP A 133 10.42 0.54 -25.87
CA ASP A 133 10.32 -0.92 -25.87
C ASP A 133 8.91 -1.49 -25.70
N VAL A 134 7.87 -0.67 -25.79
CA VAL A 134 6.51 -1.20 -25.89
C VAL A 134 6.23 -1.52 -27.33
N LEU A 135 6.75 -2.65 -27.79
CA LEU A 135 6.24 -3.29 -28.98
C LEU A 135 4.74 -3.52 -28.79
N LEU A 136 3.93 -3.04 -29.72
CA LEU A 136 2.52 -3.40 -29.83
C LEU A 136 2.38 -4.91 -29.61
N GLY A 137 1.77 -5.30 -28.46
CA GLY A 137 1.61 -6.70 -28.08
C GLY A 137 2.51 -7.23 -26.95
N SER A 138 3.39 -6.41 -26.34
CA SER A 138 4.09 -6.85 -25.13
C SER A 138 3.13 -6.83 -23.91
N SER A 139 3.15 -7.92 -23.13
CA SER A 139 2.36 -8.01 -21.91
C SER A 139 2.83 -6.95 -20.89
N LEU A 140 1.88 -6.19 -20.33
CA LEU A 140 2.13 -5.22 -19.26
C LEU A 140 2.92 -5.83 -18.10
N LEU A 141 2.65 -7.08 -17.74
CA LEU A 141 3.34 -7.79 -16.67
C LEU A 141 4.82 -8.01 -16.95
N ARG A 142 5.19 -8.33 -18.22
CA ARG A 142 6.61 -8.44 -18.62
C ARG A 142 7.33 -7.11 -18.53
N GLU A 143 6.68 -6.02 -18.87
CA GLU A 143 7.24 -4.67 -18.75
C GLU A 143 7.50 -4.32 -17.29
N ILE A 144 6.52 -4.60 -16.42
CA ILE A 144 6.65 -4.38 -14.97
C ILE A 144 7.78 -5.25 -14.40
N ASP A 145 7.84 -6.55 -14.73
CA ASP A 145 8.88 -7.44 -14.21
C ASP A 145 10.28 -7.01 -14.67
N LYS A 146 10.44 -6.67 -15.95
CA LYS A 146 11.70 -6.15 -16.52
C LYS A 146 12.10 -4.83 -15.84
N GLY A 147 11.16 -3.92 -15.64
CA GLY A 147 11.40 -2.64 -14.96
C GLY A 147 11.80 -2.81 -13.51
N LEU A 148 11.08 -3.64 -12.77
CA LEU A 148 11.38 -3.94 -11.37
C LEU A 148 12.71 -4.66 -11.18
N SER A 149 13.15 -5.49 -12.15
CA SER A 149 14.45 -6.14 -12.08
C SER A 149 15.61 -5.13 -12.15
N LYS A 150 15.40 -3.99 -12.80
CA LYS A 150 16.41 -2.95 -13.08
C LYS A 150 16.24 -1.66 -12.26
N SER A 151 15.31 -1.63 -11.32
CA SER A 151 15.00 -0.45 -10.53
C SER A 151 14.77 -0.80 -9.06
N ARG A 152 14.94 0.18 -8.17
CA ARG A 152 14.70 0.00 -6.73
C ARG A 152 13.22 -0.09 -6.40
N VAL A 153 12.40 0.69 -7.11
CA VAL A 153 10.93 0.72 -6.96
C VAL A 153 10.27 0.92 -8.33
N GLY A 154 9.04 0.44 -8.47
CA GLY A 154 8.20 0.69 -9.64
C GLY A 154 7.04 1.61 -9.30
N ILE A 155 6.76 2.54 -10.20
CA ILE A 155 5.58 3.38 -10.19
C ILE A 155 4.67 2.93 -11.34
N VAL A 156 3.40 2.79 -11.06
CA VAL A 156 2.35 2.58 -12.08
C VAL A 156 1.51 3.83 -12.14
N LEU A 157 1.66 4.61 -13.21
CA LEU A 157 0.82 5.79 -13.45
C LEU A 157 -0.53 5.34 -14.01
N VAL A 158 -1.53 5.38 -13.16
CA VAL A 158 -2.90 4.95 -13.47
C VAL A 158 -3.69 6.15 -13.96
N THR A 159 -3.97 6.16 -15.26
CA THR A 159 -4.77 7.16 -15.96
C THR A 159 -6.00 6.50 -16.59
N PRO A 160 -6.95 7.24 -17.13
CA PRO A 160 -8.01 6.65 -17.95
C PRO A 160 -7.49 5.83 -19.13
N SER A 161 -6.38 6.25 -19.76
CA SER A 161 -5.72 5.50 -20.84
C SER A 161 -5.13 4.18 -20.34
N PHE A 162 -4.49 4.20 -19.17
CA PHE A 162 -3.97 2.99 -18.54
C PHE A 162 -5.09 2.00 -18.17
N LEU A 163 -6.21 2.49 -17.62
CA LEU A 163 -7.37 1.63 -17.31
C LEU A 163 -7.95 0.96 -18.56
N LYS A 164 -8.04 1.69 -19.68
CA LYS A 164 -8.47 1.09 -20.97
C LYS A 164 -7.50 -0.01 -21.43
N ARG A 165 -6.19 0.19 -21.29
CA ARG A 165 -5.17 -0.79 -21.64
C ARG A 165 -5.33 -2.08 -20.85
N ILE A 166 -5.37 -2.02 -19.52
CA ILE A 166 -5.47 -3.23 -18.68
C ILE A 166 -6.79 -3.97 -18.85
N ASN A 167 -7.89 -3.26 -19.13
CA ASN A 167 -9.18 -3.88 -19.41
C ASN A 167 -9.15 -4.69 -20.72
N GLY A 168 -8.34 -4.26 -21.70
CA GLY A 168 -8.20 -4.93 -23.00
C GLY A 168 -7.22 -6.10 -23.00
N GLU A 169 -6.20 -6.11 -22.14
CA GLU A 169 -5.12 -7.11 -22.15
C GLU A 169 -5.40 -8.38 -21.34
N GLY A 170 -6.40 -8.37 -20.43
CA GLY A 170 -6.74 -9.54 -19.61
C GLY A 170 -5.54 -10.02 -18.77
N ILE A 171 -5.14 -9.24 -17.77
CA ILE A 171 -3.95 -9.54 -16.95
C ILE A 171 -4.18 -10.82 -16.14
N ALA A 172 -3.22 -11.76 -16.20
CA ALA A 172 -3.26 -12.98 -15.43
C ALA A 172 -3.06 -12.70 -13.93
N ASP A 173 -4.08 -12.99 -13.12
CA ASP A 173 -4.13 -12.66 -11.68
C ASP A 173 -2.96 -13.23 -10.87
N LYS A 174 -2.49 -14.42 -11.21
CA LYS A 174 -1.39 -15.09 -10.50
C LYS A 174 -0.05 -14.36 -10.68
N GLU A 175 0.24 -13.91 -11.89
CA GLU A 175 1.49 -13.20 -12.19
C GLU A 175 1.48 -11.81 -11.55
N LEU A 176 0.37 -11.09 -11.63
CA LEU A 176 0.21 -9.80 -10.98
C LEU A 176 0.31 -9.93 -9.44
N SER A 177 -0.29 -10.95 -8.85
CA SER A 177 -0.17 -11.23 -7.42
C SER A 177 1.28 -11.45 -6.99
N ALA A 178 2.07 -12.19 -7.77
CA ALA A 178 3.48 -12.44 -7.48
C ALA A 178 4.34 -11.15 -7.54
N LEU A 179 4.04 -10.26 -8.48
CA LEU A 179 4.71 -8.96 -8.57
C LEU A 179 4.33 -8.04 -7.41
N LEU A 180 3.05 -8.01 -7.06
CA LEU A 180 2.55 -7.20 -5.94
C LEU A 180 3.07 -7.67 -4.59
N ALA A 181 3.31 -8.97 -4.41
CA ALA A 181 3.84 -9.52 -3.16
C ALA A 181 5.23 -8.99 -2.79
N ARG A 182 5.95 -8.39 -3.72
CA ARG A 182 7.30 -7.83 -3.49
C ARG A 182 7.30 -6.47 -2.79
N ASP A 183 6.15 -5.82 -2.62
CA ASP A 183 6.03 -4.45 -2.08
C ASP A 183 6.97 -3.43 -2.76
N LEU A 184 7.07 -3.53 -4.08
CA LEU A 184 7.94 -2.67 -4.90
C LEU A 184 7.14 -1.80 -5.86
N LEU A 185 5.82 -1.93 -5.91
CA LEU A 185 4.94 -1.18 -6.81
C LEU A 185 4.10 -0.17 -6.05
N ILE A 186 4.10 1.07 -6.55
CA ILE A 186 3.28 2.17 -6.05
C ILE A 186 2.35 2.63 -7.17
N PRO A 187 1.04 2.40 -7.09
CA PRO A 187 0.11 3.03 -8.00
C PRO A 187 -0.03 4.53 -7.69
N ILE A 188 0.01 5.35 -8.73
CA ILE A 188 -0.32 6.78 -8.67
C ILE A 188 -1.54 6.99 -9.54
N VAL A 189 -2.67 7.33 -8.95
CA VAL A 189 -3.88 7.65 -9.73
C VAL A 189 -3.87 9.11 -10.16
N HIS A 190 -4.03 9.32 -11.48
CA HIS A 190 -4.03 10.64 -12.11
C HIS A 190 -5.22 10.78 -13.05
N ASN A 191 -6.03 11.80 -12.86
CA ASN A 191 -7.29 12.02 -13.59
C ASN A 191 -8.26 10.83 -13.53
N THR A 192 -8.13 10.00 -12.50
CA THR A 192 -8.99 8.85 -12.20
C THR A 192 -8.97 8.57 -10.70
N THR A 193 -9.64 7.51 -10.24
CA THR A 193 -9.74 7.16 -8.82
C THR A 193 -9.27 5.73 -8.54
N PHE A 194 -8.99 5.43 -7.26
CA PHE A 194 -8.71 4.06 -6.83
C PHE A 194 -9.93 3.15 -6.97
N GLU A 195 -11.14 3.69 -6.94
CA GLU A 195 -12.38 2.96 -7.17
C GLU A 195 -12.41 2.43 -8.61
N ASN A 196 -12.17 3.29 -9.60
CA ASN A 196 -12.09 2.90 -11.01
C ASN A 196 -10.99 1.87 -11.25
N LEU A 197 -9.85 2.00 -10.55
CA LEU A 197 -8.78 1.01 -10.63
C LEU A 197 -9.21 -0.35 -10.07
N ARG A 198 -9.95 -0.38 -8.95
CA ARG A 198 -10.47 -1.63 -8.35
C ARG A 198 -11.49 -2.32 -9.23
N GLU A 199 -12.31 -1.56 -9.93
CA GLU A 199 -13.30 -2.12 -10.88
C GLU A 199 -12.62 -2.83 -12.05
N VAL A 200 -11.52 -2.28 -12.57
CA VAL A 200 -10.81 -2.82 -13.73
C VAL A 200 -9.79 -3.89 -13.32
N SER A 201 -9.07 -3.67 -12.23
CA SER A 201 -8.06 -4.60 -11.70
C SER A 201 -8.12 -4.64 -10.18
N PRO A 202 -8.92 -5.55 -9.59
CA PRO A 202 -9.05 -5.68 -8.14
C PRO A 202 -7.71 -5.92 -7.44
N LEU A 203 -6.81 -6.68 -8.06
CA LEU A 203 -5.47 -6.96 -7.50
C LEU A 203 -4.60 -5.72 -7.43
N LEU A 204 -4.48 -4.96 -8.53
CA LEU A 204 -3.71 -3.71 -8.53
C LEU A 204 -4.38 -2.66 -7.63
N GLY A 205 -5.70 -2.59 -7.66
CA GLY A 205 -6.50 -1.71 -6.81
C GLY A 205 -6.55 -2.09 -5.33
N SER A 206 -6.10 -3.31 -4.96
CA SER A 206 -5.91 -3.69 -3.57
C SER A 206 -4.73 -2.96 -2.92
N ARG A 207 -3.79 -2.46 -3.73
CA ARG A 207 -2.70 -1.62 -3.27
C ARG A 207 -3.17 -0.19 -3.06
N SER A 208 -2.80 0.36 -1.93
CA SER A 208 -2.88 1.80 -1.71
C SER A 208 -1.69 2.47 -2.43
N GLY A 209 -1.83 3.74 -2.73
CA GLY A 209 -0.80 4.50 -3.43
C GLY A 209 -0.99 6.00 -3.22
N LEU A 210 -0.52 6.79 -4.17
CA LEU A 210 -0.64 8.24 -4.19
C LEU A 210 -1.74 8.69 -5.17
N SER A 211 -2.29 9.87 -4.97
CA SER A 211 -3.37 10.42 -5.79
C SER A 211 -3.12 11.89 -6.11
N THR A 212 -3.35 12.26 -7.36
CA THR A 212 -3.29 13.66 -7.78
C THR A 212 -4.63 14.40 -7.67
N ILE A 213 -5.63 13.80 -7.03
CA ILE A 213 -6.93 14.46 -6.78
C ILE A 213 -6.76 15.58 -5.72
N GLU A 214 -5.98 15.32 -4.68
CA GLU A 214 -5.78 16.25 -3.56
C GLU A 214 -4.40 16.95 -3.62
N GLU A 215 -3.52 16.55 -4.53
CA GLU A 215 -2.13 17.01 -4.64
C GLU A 215 -1.71 17.17 -6.10
N SER A 216 -0.73 18.00 -6.36
CA SER A 216 -0.16 18.11 -7.70
C SER A 216 0.76 16.94 -8.05
N LEU A 217 1.05 16.73 -9.34
CA LEU A 217 2.11 15.80 -9.76
C LEU A 217 3.47 16.16 -9.17
N GLY A 218 3.72 17.47 -8.95
CA GLY A 218 4.93 17.96 -8.28
C GLY A 218 5.04 17.48 -6.84
N ASP A 219 3.96 17.59 -6.05
CA ASP A 219 3.93 17.10 -4.66
C ASP A 219 4.12 15.58 -4.60
N VAL A 220 3.50 14.85 -5.52
CA VAL A 220 3.68 13.39 -5.65
C VAL A 220 5.14 13.05 -5.99
N ALA A 221 5.76 13.81 -6.94
CA ALA A 221 7.17 13.61 -7.29
C ALA A 221 8.10 13.91 -6.11
N ASP A 222 7.81 14.92 -5.28
CA ASP A 222 8.54 15.21 -4.05
C ASP A 222 8.50 14.03 -3.07
N LYS A 223 7.34 13.46 -2.84
CA LYS A 223 7.15 12.29 -1.98
C LYS A 223 7.92 11.08 -2.48
N ILE A 224 7.89 10.83 -3.79
CA ILE A 224 8.65 9.72 -4.40
C ILE A 224 10.15 9.98 -4.33
N ALA A 225 10.62 11.20 -4.61
CA ALA A 225 12.03 11.54 -4.50
C ALA A 225 12.54 11.30 -3.07
N GLU A 226 11.81 11.77 -2.06
CA GLU A 226 12.17 11.53 -0.67
C GLU A 226 12.14 10.04 -0.29
N LEU A 227 11.22 9.27 -0.87
CA LEU A 227 11.11 7.83 -0.63
C LEU A 227 12.34 7.07 -1.15
N VAL A 228 12.92 7.45 -2.29
CA VAL A 228 14.01 6.71 -2.96
C VAL A 228 15.40 7.26 -2.64
N THR A 229 15.53 8.51 -2.24
CA THR A 229 16.81 9.09 -1.78
C THR A 229 17.12 8.58 -0.37
N SER A 230 18.36 8.15 -0.18
CA SER A 230 18.88 7.60 1.09
C SER A 230 19.61 8.67 1.86
#